data_f0cfed81d17eb9e6cc1a105526e3374c
#
_entry.id   f0cfed81d17eb9e6cc1a105526e3374c
#
_cell.length_a   1.000
_cell.length_b   1.000
_cell.length_c   1.000
_cell.angle_alpha   90.00
_cell.angle_beta   90.00
_cell.angle_gamma   90.00
#
_symmetry.space_group_name_H-M   'P 1'
#
loop_
_entity.id
_entity.type
_entity.pdbx_description
1 polymer ?
#
loop_
_entity_poly.entity_id
_entity_poly.type
_entity_poly.pdbx_seq_one_letter_code
_entity_poly.pdbx_strand_id
1 'polypeptide(L)'
;GGVAMNLIAIGIVCLNVAVALGLYYGLNGRIELPMMVGILCGAVTNTPGLGAANEALSQLSYNGPQIAMGYACAYPLGVLGIIGSIIAIRYICRVNLKKEEEAIAREEAANPHLTPRMMHLEVHNEALEGKTLLQVKDFMGRDFVCSRILQNGHVSIPNRDTVFHIGDQLFVVCAEDDAEAIIAFIGPKIEVDWEKQDTPMVSRRILITQPKMNGKQLGEFHFSSMYGVNVTRVNRSGMDIFASRNLTLQVGDRVMVVGAQDAVERVAGLMGSSLKRLDHPNIVTIFVGI
;
A
#
# COMPACT_ATOMS: atom_id res chain seq x y z
N GLY A 1 15.06 -7.57 4.33
CA GLY A 1 15.06 -6.90 5.65
C GLY A 1 14.16 -7.52 6.71
N GLY A 2 13.11 -8.27 6.38
CA GLY A 2 12.11 -8.72 7.35
C GLY A 2 12.63 -9.67 8.45
N VAL A 3 13.57 -10.55 8.14
CA VAL A 3 14.10 -11.51 9.12
C VAL A 3 14.88 -10.80 10.23
N ALA A 4 15.72 -9.82 9.87
CA ALA A 4 16.50 -9.08 10.86
C ALA A 4 15.60 -8.27 11.80
N MET A 5 14.55 -7.61 11.27
CA MET A 5 13.58 -6.87 12.09
C MET A 5 12.80 -7.79 13.03
N ASN A 6 12.40 -8.98 12.56
CA ASN A 6 11.71 -9.96 13.39
C ASN A 6 12.60 -10.49 14.52
N LEU A 7 13.88 -10.75 14.26
CA LEU A 7 14.84 -11.16 15.29
C LEU A 7 15.05 -10.07 16.35
N ILE A 8 15.13 -8.81 15.93
CA ILE A 8 15.21 -7.66 16.87
C ILE A 8 13.94 -7.58 17.72
N ALA A 9 12.75 -7.72 17.12
CA ALA A 9 11.49 -7.70 17.83
C ALA A 9 11.41 -8.82 18.89
N ILE A 10 11.78 -10.04 18.51
CA ILE A 10 11.86 -11.18 19.47
C ILE A 10 12.85 -10.87 20.59
N GLY A 11 14.03 -10.34 20.27
CA GLY A 11 15.03 -9.95 21.25
C GLY A 11 14.52 -8.92 22.26
N ILE A 12 13.78 -7.92 21.80
CA ILE A 12 13.15 -6.89 22.67
C ILE A 12 12.11 -7.53 23.60
N VAL A 13 11.27 -8.43 23.10
CA VAL A 13 10.25 -9.12 23.92
C VAL A 13 10.94 -9.97 24.99
N CYS A 14 11.96 -10.76 24.62
CA CYS A 14 12.74 -11.57 25.57
C CYS A 14 13.42 -10.70 26.62
N LEU A 15 13.99 -9.57 26.23
CA LEU A 15 14.62 -8.62 27.16
C LEU A 15 13.61 -8.06 28.16
N ASN A 16 12.42 -7.67 27.71
CA ASN A 16 11.36 -7.18 28.61
C ASN A 16 10.95 -8.22 29.66
N VAL A 17 10.80 -9.49 29.23
CA VAL A 17 10.50 -10.60 30.16
C VAL A 17 11.67 -10.82 31.13
N ALA A 18 12.91 -10.81 30.65
CA ALA A 18 14.11 -10.97 31.50
C ALA A 18 14.21 -9.85 32.55
N VAL A 19 13.94 -8.59 32.17
CA VAL A 19 13.92 -7.46 33.11
C VAL A 19 12.83 -7.64 34.15
N ALA A 20 11.61 -8.04 33.77
CA ALA A 20 10.52 -8.27 34.71
C ALA A 20 10.85 -9.39 35.70
N LEU A 21 11.41 -10.49 35.25
CA LEU A 21 11.87 -11.58 36.11
C LEU A 21 13.04 -11.14 37.02
N GLY A 22 14.01 -10.41 36.51
CA GLY A 22 15.10 -9.83 37.28
C GLY A 22 14.61 -8.93 38.40
N LEU A 23 13.61 -8.07 38.12
CA LEU A 23 12.98 -7.23 39.15
C LEU A 23 12.19 -8.07 40.16
N TYR A 24 11.47 -9.09 39.71
CA TYR A 24 10.74 -10.00 40.60
C TYR A 24 11.66 -10.66 41.61
N TYR A 25 12.77 -11.26 41.17
CA TYR A 25 13.75 -11.89 42.06
C TYR A 25 14.51 -10.86 42.91
N GLY A 26 14.85 -9.70 42.33
CA GLY A 26 15.57 -8.64 43.04
C GLY A 26 14.74 -7.98 44.17
N LEU A 27 13.42 -7.93 44.01
CA LEU A 27 12.48 -7.40 45.03
C LEU A 27 12.17 -8.44 46.13
N ASN A 28 12.70 -9.65 46.00
CA ASN A 28 12.70 -10.69 47.03
C ASN A 28 11.30 -11.00 47.61
N GLY A 29 10.31 -11.20 46.74
CA GLY A 29 8.96 -11.59 47.10
C GLY A 29 8.04 -10.44 47.61
N ARG A 30 8.49 -9.18 47.51
CA ARG A 30 7.64 -8.01 47.89
C ARG A 30 6.46 -7.81 46.93
N ILE A 31 6.56 -8.31 45.72
CA ILE A 31 5.51 -8.26 44.69
C ILE A 31 5.26 -9.69 44.22
N GLU A 32 4.02 -10.11 44.23
CA GLU A 32 3.66 -11.44 43.74
C GLU A 32 3.85 -11.54 42.20
N LEU A 33 4.18 -12.76 41.70
CA LEU A 33 4.42 -12.98 40.30
C LEU A 33 3.27 -12.53 39.37
N PRO A 34 1.98 -12.80 39.68
CA PRO A 34 0.87 -12.30 38.88
C PRO A 34 0.81 -10.77 38.80
N MET A 35 1.09 -10.08 39.88
CA MET A 35 1.16 -8.62 39.93
C MET A 35 2.30 -8.10 39.03
N MET A 36 3.46 -8.77 39.04
CA MET A 36 4.62 -8.44 38.17
C MET A 36 4.29 -8.63 36.71
N VAL A 37 3.55 -9.69 36.35
CA VAL A 37 3.05 -9.89 34.97
C VAL A 37 2.09 -8.76 34.57
N GLY A 38 1.22 -8.33 35.47
CA GLY A 38 0.34 -7.16 35.24
C GLY A 38 1.15 -5.88 34.99
N ILE A 39 2.19 -5.62 35.81
CA ILE A 39 3.08 -4.47 35.64
C ILE A 39 3.80 -4.54 34.27
N LEU A 40 4.30 -5.70 33.88
CA LEU A 40 4.93 -5.89 32.57
C LEU A 40 3.96 -5.58 31.44
N CYS A 41 2.76 -6.16 31.49
CA CYS A 41 1.73 -5.92 30.46
C CYS A 41 1.33 -4.43 30.39
N GLY A 42 1.23 -3.75 31.55
CA GLY A 42 0.93 -2.32 31.62
C GLY A 42 2.05 -1.46 31.05
N ALA A 43 3.32 -1.74 31.42
CA ALA A 43 4.47 -0.98 30.99
C ALA A 43 4.68 -1.01 29.46
N VAL A 44 4.37 -2.15 28.82
CA VAL A 44 4.43 -2.30 27.35
C VAL A 44 3.09 -2.13 26.66
N THR A 45 2.05 -1.67 27.37
CA THR A 45 0.69 -1.45 26.87
C THR A 45 0.06 -2.68 26.18
N ASN A 46 0.38 -3.87 26.66
CA ASN A 46 -0.05 -5.16 26.09
C ASN A 46 -1.35 -5.66 26.74
N THR A 47 -2.49 -5.15 26.32
CA THR A 47 -3.82 -5.59 26.80
C THR A 47 -4.14 -7.04 26.44
N PRO A 48 -3.84 -7.56 25.23
CA PRO A 48 -4.02 -8.99 24.93
C PRO A 48 -3.21 -9.91 25.86
N GLY A 49 -1.98 -9.52 26.22
CA GLY A 49 -1.15 -10.25 27.18
C GLY A 49 -1.78 -10.30 28.58
N LEU A 50 -2.41 -9.20 29.02
CA LEU A 50 -3.18 -9.17 30.27
C LEU A 50 -4.35 -10.16 30.25
N GLY A 51 -5.09 -10.21 29.11
CA GLY A 51 -6.20 -11.16 28.94
C GLY A 51 -5.73 -12.62 29.04
N ALA A 52 -4.67 -12.96 28.32
CA ALA A 52 -4.08 -14.30 28.36
C ALA A 52 -3.58 -14.69 29.76
N ALA A 53 -2.96 -13.75 30.48
CA ALA A 53 -2.50 -14.01 31.84
C ALA A 53 -3.66 -14.18 32.83
N ASN A 54 -4.75 -13.41 32.69
CA ASN A 54 -5.96 -13.60 33.49
C ASN A 54 -6.59 -14.99 33.27
N GLU A 55 -6.64 -15.43 32.01
CA GLU A 55 -7.16 -16.78 31.68
C GLU A 55 -6.29 -17.88 32.32
N ALA A 56 -4.96 -17.77 32.22
CA ALA A 56 -4.04 -18.71 32.84
C ALA A 56 -4.20 -18.76 34.38
N LEU A 57 -4.40 -17.61 35.03
CA LEU A 57 -4.64 -17.55 36.47
C LEU A 57 -5.99 -18.17 36.88
N SER A 58 -7.02 -17.98 36.06
CA SER A 58 -8.32 -18.62 36.32
C SER A 58 -8.23 -20.15 36.28
N GLN A 59 -7.47 -20.69 35.33
CA GLN A 59 -7.22 -22.15 35.25
C GLN A 59 -6.45 -22.70 36.45
N LEU A 60 -5.58 -21.87 37.05
CA LEU A 60 -4.82 -22.23 38.25
C LEU A 60 -5.61 -22.00 39.55
N SER A 61 -6.89 -21.58 39.49
CA SER A 61 -7.71 -21.25 40.63
C SER A 61 -7.04 -20.27 41.59
N TYR A 62 -6.32 -19.28 41.05
CA TYR A 62 -5.61 -18.27 41.81
C TYR A 62 -6.57 -17.28 42.47
N ASN A 63 -6.46 -17.11 43.79
CA ASN A 63 -7.32 -16.24 44.63
C ASN A 63 -6.58 -15.05 45.20
N GLY A 64 -5.43 -14.67 44.66
CA GLY A 64 -4.62 -13.53 45.09
C GLY A 64 -5.02 -12.18 44.48
N PRO A 65 -4.19 -11.15 44.64
CA PRO A 65 -4.40 -9.83 44.07
C PRO A 65 -4.64 -9.85 42.59
N GLN A 66 -5.57 -9.06 42.11
CA GLN A 66 -5.90 -9.03 40.68
C GLN A 66 -4.73 -8.51 39.86
N ILE A 67 -4.34 -9.25 38.83
CA ILE A 67 -3.31 -8.88 37.88
C ILE A 67 -3.57 -7.52 37.20
N ALA A 68 -4.86 -7.17 37.06
CA ALA A 68 -5.32 -5.90 36.49
C ALA A 68 -4.86 -4.67 37.30
N MET A 69 -4.61 -4.84 38.62
CA MET A 69 -4.10 -3.76 39.46
C MET A 69 -2.67 -3.38 39.07
N GLY A 70 -1.78 -4.38 38.84
CA GLY A 70 -0.43 -4.15 38.35
C GLY A 70 -0.43 -3.45 36.96
N TYR A 71 -1.32 -3.91 36.08
CA TYR A 71 -1.52 -3.28 34.80
C TYR A 71 -1.94 -1.82 34.89
N ALA A 72 -2.98 -1.54 35.69
CA ALA A 72 -3.53 -0.18 35.86
C ALA A 72 -2.49 0.80 36.42
N CYS A 73 -1.63 0.35 37.33
CA CYS A 73 -0.57 1.19 37.92
C CYS A 73 0.55 1.49 36.91
N ALA A 74 0.92 0.52 36.05
CA ALA A 74 2.04 0.67 35.14
C ALA A 74 1.67 1.28 33.76
N TYR A 75 0.42 1.10 33.32
CA TYR A 75 -0.04 1.53 32.00
C TYR A 75 0.15 3.03 31.73
N PRO A 76 -0.24 3.97 32.63
CA PRO A 76 -0.02 5.38 32.35
C PRO A 76 1.46 5.74 32.17
N LEU A 77 2.34 5.13 32.98
CA LEU A 77 3.79 5.33 32.87
C LEU A 77 4.33 4.72 31.57
N GLY A 78 3.77 3.58 31.15
CA GLY A 78 4.11 2.96 29.86
C GLY A 78 3.80 3.89 28.68
N VAL A 79 2.60 4.49 28.65
CA VAL A 79 2.21 5.45 27.61
C VAL A 79 3.12 6.69 27.62
N LEU A 80 3.34 7.28 28.80
CA LEU A 80 4.25 8.44 28.94
C LEU A 80 5.68 8.08 28.53
N GLY A 81 6.14 6.87 28.84
CA GLY A 81 7.47 6.36 28.45
C GLY A 81 7.62 6.24 26.94
N ILE A 82 6.60 5.73 26.25
CA ILE A 82 6.59 5.62 24.78
C ILE A 82 6.65 7.01 24.15
N ILE A 83 5.78 7.94 24.56
CA ILE A 83 5.76 9.31 24.05
C ILE A 83 7.10 10.00 24.35
N GLY A 84 7.59 9.88 25.59
CA GLY A 84 8.86 10.45 26.00
C GLY A 84 10.04 9.89 25.22
N SER A 85 10.06 8.59 24.92
CA SER A 85 11.13 7.97 24.12
C SER A 85 11.14 8.47 22.68
N ILE A 86 9.98 8.65 22.04
CA ILE A 86 9.89 9.23 20.69
C ILE A 86 10.43 10.67 20.69
N ILE A 87 10.03 11.47 21.67
CA ILE A 87 10.52 12.83 21.82
C ILE A 87 12.03 12.84 22.09
N ALA A 88 12.52 11.98 22.98
CA ALA A 88 13.94 11.86 23.29
C ALA A 88 14.77 11.45 22.04
N ILE A 89 14.33 10.45 21.28
CA ILE A 89 14.98 10.03 20.03
C ILE A 89 15.07 11.23 19.07
N ARG A 90 13.99 11.98 18.90
CA ARG A 90 13.96 13.16 18.04
C ARG A 90 15.04 14.18 18.43
N TYR A 91 15.18 14.46 19.73
CA TYR A 91 16.18 15.42 20.22
C TYR A 91 17.60 14.85 20.22
N ILE A 92 17.80 13.62 20.66
CA ILE A 92 19.11 12.96 20.72
C ILE A 92 19.68 12.76 19.30
N CYS A 93 18.86 12.25 18.38
CA CYS A 93 19.25 12.05 16.99
C CYS A 93 19.21 13.34 16.16
N ARG A 94 18.78 14.47 16.76
CA ARG A 94 18.66 15.76 16.09
C ARG A 94 17.85 15.66 14.77
N VAL A 95 16.79 14.84 14.78
CA VAL A 95 15.97 14.63 13.59
C VAL A 95 15.29 15.93 13.19
N ASN A 96 15.63 16.44 12.01
CA ASN A 96 15.01 17.62 11.43
C ASN A 96 13.95 17.16 10.42
N LEU A 97 12.68 17.24 10.82
CA LEU A 97 11.55 16.79 10.01
C LEU A 97 11.52 17.44 8.62
N LYS A 98 11.90 18.72 8.51
CA LYS A 98 11.97 19.42 7.22
C LYS A 98 13.07 18.86 6.31
N LYS A 99 14.23 18.49 6.88
CA LYS A 99 15.31 17.86 6.11
C LYS A 99 14.96 16.44 5.66
N GLU A 100 14.22 15.69 6.50
CA GLU A 100 13.72 14.36 6.15
C GLU A 100 12.65 14.46 5.06
N GLU A 101 11.72 15.42 5.17
CA GLU A 101 10.73 15.71 4.13
C GLU A 101 11.40 16.09 2.80
N GLU A 102 12.41 16.98 2.84
CA GLU A 102 13.20 17.32 1.67
C GLU A 102 14.03 16.14 1.13
N ALA A 103 14.52 15.26 2.00
CA ALA A 103 15.26 14.07 1.59
C ALA A 103 14.34 13.08 0.88
N ILE A 104 13.13 12.84 1.41
CA ILE A 104 12.10 12.01 0.76
C ILE A 104 11.71 12.62 -0.59
N ALA A 105 11.43 13.93 -0.62
CA ALA A 105 11.10 14.62 -1.87
C ALA A 105 12.25 14.57 -2.91
N ARG A 106 13.50 14.61 -2.46
CA ARG A 106 14.68 14.43 -3.35
C ARG A 106 14.80 12.98 -3.82
N GLU A 107 14.51 12.01 -2.98
CA GLU A 107 14.54 10.58 -3.34
C GLU A 107 13.40 10.24 -4.32
N GLU A 108 12.22 10.84 -4.14
CA GLU A 108 11.11 10.80 -5.09
C GLU A 108 11.49 11.46 -6.43
N ALA A 109 12.12 12.64 -6.39
CA ALA A 109 12.61 13.34 -7.57
C ALA A 109 13.81 12.64 -8.24
N ALA A 110 14.59 11.85 -7.49
CA ALA A 110 15.71 11.07 -8.03
C ALA A 110 15.27 9.77 -8.73
N ASN A 111 13.99 9.38 -8.60
CA ASN A 111 13.39 8.24 -9.29
C ASN A 111 12.20 8.67 -10.17
N PRO A 112 12.40 9.60 -11.12
CA PRO A 112 11.31 10.11 -11.97
C PRO A 112 10.71 9.03 -12.88
N HIS A 113 11.42 7.92 -13.12
CA HIS A 113 10.87 6.73 -13.81
C HIS A 113 9.73 6.04 -13.04
N LEU A 114 9.55 6.34 -11.74
CA LEU A 114 8.49 5.75 -10.94
C LEU A 114 7.28 6.69 -10.80
N THR A 115 7.47 8.01 -10.93
CA THR A 115 6.38 8.98 -10.76
C THR A 115 5.43 8.93 -11.96
N PRO A 116 4.13 8.63 -11.76
CA PRO A 116 3.18 8.56 -12.86
C PRO A 116 2.75 9.95 -13.30
N ARG A 117 2.92 10.27 -14.58
CA ARG A 117 2.35 11.45 -15.22
C ARG A 117 1.17 11.07 -16.08
N MET A 118 0.05 11.75 -15.87
CA MET A 118 -1.18 11.57 -16.62
C MET A 118 -1.35 12.71 -17.60
N MET A 119 -1.71 12.40 -18.84
CA MET A 119 -1.91 13.42 -19.89
C MET A 119 -2.93 12.96 -20.93
N HIS A 120 -3.56 13.92 -21.53
CA HIS A 120 -4.47 13.74 -22.65
C HIS A 120 -3.74 14.18 -23.90
N LEU A 121 -3.66 13.32 -24.89
CA LEU A 121 -2.96 13.57 -26.14
C LEU A 121 -3.90 13.34 -27.33
N GLU A 122 -3.69 14.07 -28.40
CA GLU A 122 -4.31 13.81 -29.69
C GLU A 122 -3.29 13.28 -30.67
N VAL A 123 -3.64 12.24 -31.41
CA VAL A 123 -2.74 11.64 -32.41
C VAL A 123 -2.61 12.55 -33.61
N HIS A 124 -1.44 13.16 -33.77
CA HIS A 124 -1.12 14.05 -34.91
C HIS A 124 0.00 13.48 -35.78
N ASN A 125 0.75 12.48 -35.31
CA ASN A 125 1.86 11.91 -36.05
C ASN A 125 1.36 10.93 -37.12
N GLU A 126 1.54 11.28 -38.40
CA GLU A 126 1.14 10.44 -39.53
C GLU A 126 1.78 9.04 -39.52
N ALA A 127 2.95 8.88 -38.90
CA ALA A 127 3.61 7.59 -38.76
C ALA A 127 2.83 6.59 -37.88
N LEU A 128 1.85 7.07 -37.12
CA LEU A 128 1.01 6.25 -36.26
C LEU A 128 -0.30 5.80 -36.93
N GLU A 129 -0.64 6.38 -38.08
CA GLU A 129 -1.85 6.02 -38.82
C GLU A 129 -1.85 4.52 -39.19
N GLY A 130 -2.90 3.83 -38.78
CA GLY A 130 -3.05 2.40 -39.03
C GLY A 130 -2.13 1.49 -38.20
N LYS A 131 -1.35 2.02 -37.25
CA LYS A 131 -0.48 1.21 -36.39
C LYS A 131 -1.23 0.75 -35.13
N THR A 132 -0.93 -0.47 -34.70
CA THR A 132 -1.47 -0.99 -33.44
C THR A 132 -0.74 -0.39 -32.24
N LEU A 133 -1.39 -0.36 -31.09
CA LEU A 133 -0.79 0.10 -29.82
C LEU A 133 0.52 -0.65 -29.50
N LEU A 134 0.59 -1.95 -29.82
CA LEU A 134 1.81 -2.73 -29.65
C LEU A 134 2.94 -2.20 -30.54
N GLN A 135 2.67 -2.00 -31.85
CA GLN A 135 3.65 -1.47 -32.79
C GLN A 135 4.14 -0.07 -32.39
N VAL A 136 3.23 0.77 -31.90
CA VAL A 136 3.58 2.12 -31.43
C VAL A 136 4.52 2.05 -30.23
N LYS A 137 4.26 1.17 -29.27
CA LYS A 137 5.13 0.95 -28.11
C LYS A 137 6.50 0.40 -28.49
N ASP A 138 6.53 -0.58 -29.35
CA ASP A 138 7.79 -1.21 -29.83
C ASP A 138 8.63 -0.19 -30.60
N PHE A 139 8.00 0.64 -31.43
CA PHE A 139 8.67 1.67 -32.20
C PHE A 139 9.23 2.80 -31.33
N MET A 140 8.49 3.20 -30.31
CA MET A 140 8.91 4.25 -29.38
C MET A 140 9.99 3.77 -28.40
N GLY A 141 9.99 2.48 -28.05
CA GLY A 141 10.93 1.90 -27.09
C GLY A 141 10.75 2.39 -25.65
N ARG A 142 9.60 3.03 -25.35
CA ARG A 142 9.26 3.56 -24.02
C ARG A 142 7.97 2.96 -23.52
N ASP A 143 7.85 2.80 -22.19
CA ASP A 143 6.66 2.20 -21.60
C ASP A 143 5.64 3.28 -21.23
N PHE A 144 4.41 3.09 -21.67
CA PHE A 144 3.26 3.91 -21.29
C PHE A 144 2.00 3.06 -21.25
N VAL A 145 1.01 3.50 -20.50
CA VAL A 145 -0.31 2.89 -20.45
C VAL A 145 -1.31 3.83 -21.13
N CYS A 146 -1.89 3.41 -22.23
CA CYS A 146 -3.06 4.06 -22.78
C CYS A 146 -4.28 3.57 -21.99
N SER A 147 -4.79 4.40 -21.09
CA SER A 147 -5.88 4.05 -20.18
C SER A 147 -7.22 4.01 -20.92
N ARG A 148 -7.43 4.98 -21.81
CA ARG A 148 -8.67 5.17 -22.60
C ARG A 148 -8.30 5.76 -23.95
N ILE A 149 -9.12 5.45 -24.95
CA ILE A 149 -9.04 6.04 -26.28
C ILE A 149 -10.45 6.48 -26.71
N LEU A 150 -10.56 7.67 -27.24
CA LEU A 150 -11.77 8.20 -27.87
C LEU A 150 -11.57 8.16 -29.39
N GLN A 151 -12.33 7.33 -30.07
CA GLN A 151 -12.34 7.16 -31.54
C GLN A 151 -13.75 7.32 -32.07
N ASN A 152 -13.96 8.17 -33.03
CA ASN A 152 -15.29 8.41 -33.66
C ASN A 152 -16.41 8.66 -32.63
N GLY A 153 -16.12 9.39 -31.54
CA GLY A 153 -17.09 9.69 -30.48
C GLY A 153 -17.34 8.55 -29.48
N HIS A 154 -16.63 7.41 -29.62
CA HIS A 154 -16.74 6.28 -28.69
C HIS A 154 -15.48 6.12 -27.85
N VAL A 155 -15.65 6.09 -26.53
CA VAL A 155 -14.56 5.79 -25.61
C VAL A 155 -14.43 4.29 -25.40
N SER A 156 -13.23 3.77 -25.56
CA SER A 156 -12.92 2.36 -25.32
C SER A 156 -11.62 2.19 -24.51
N ILE A 157 -11.40 0.97 -24.01
CA ILE A 157 -10.12 0.59 -23.38
C ILE A 157 -9.25 -0.01 -24.47
N PRO A 158 -8.14 0.64 -24.81
CA PRO A 158 -7.26 0.11 -25.83
C PRO A 158 -6.54 -1.16 -25.34
N ASN A 159 -6.46 -2.12 -26.22
CA ASN A 159 -5.66 -3.33 -26.07
C ASN A 159 -4.45 -3.29 -27.03
N ARG A 160 -3.66 -4.37 -27.07
CA ARG A 160 -2.46 -4.45 -27.89
C ARG A 160 -2.73 -4.26 -29.39
N ASP A 161 -3.92 -4.69 -29.84
CA ASP A 161 -4.32 -4.72 -31.26
C ASP A 161 -5.14 -3.49 -31.66
N THR A 162 -5.40 -2.56 -30.71
CA THR A 162 -6.12 -1.31 -31.00
C THR A 162 -5.31 -0.48 -31.99
N VAL A 163 -5.94 -0.14 -33.11
CA VAL A 163 -5.34 0.66 -34.20
C VAL A 163 -5.54 2.14 -33.90
N PHE A 164 -4.50 2.94 -34.10
CA PHE A 164 -4.53 4.40 -33.97
C PHE A 164 -4.84 5.07 -35.32
N HIS A 165 -5.61 6.14 -35.23
CA HIS A 165 -5.90 7.03 -36.35
C HIS A 165 -5.61 8.48 -35.97
N ILE A 166 -5.30 9.30 -36.96
CA ILE A 166 -5.13 10.72 -36.78
C ILE A 166 -6.41 11.34 -36.19
N GLY A 167 -6.25 12.16 -35.16
CA GLY A 167 -7.37 12.78 -34.42
C GLY A 167 -7.90 11.92 -33.26
N ASP A 168 -7.41 10.71 -33.06
CA ASP A 168 -7.76 9.94 -31.86
C ASP A 168 -7.28 10.64 -30.60
N GLN A 169 -8.14 10.65 -29.56
CA GLN A 169 -7.80 11.26 -28.29
C GLN A 169 -7.47 10.17 -27.27
N LEU A 170 -6.32 10.31 -26.65
CA LEU A 170 -5.75 9.30 -25.77
C LEU A 170 -5.63 9.82 -24.34
N PHE A 171 -6.01 9.00 -23.36
CA PHE A 171 -5.60 9.21 -21.97
C PHE A 171 -4.38 8.33 -21.65
N VAL A 172 -3.22 8.95 -21.56
CA VAL A 172 -1.93 8.28 -21.39
C VAL A 172 -1.40 8.47 -19.99
N VAL A 173 -0.85 7.40 -19.41
CA VAL A 173 -0.10 7.41 -18.16
C VAL A 173 1.29 6.85 -18.44
N CYS A 174 2.32 7.56 -18.06
CA CYS A 174 3.71 7.16 -18.24
C CYS A 174 4.57 7.60 -17.06
N ALA A 175 5.86 7.25 -17.07
CA ALA A 175 6.82 7.84 -16.17
C ALA A 175 7.04 9.33 -16.51
N GLU A 176 7.34 10.16 -15.49
CA GLU A 176 7.55 11.60 -15.68
C GLU A 176 8.62 11.90 -16.73
N ASP A 177 9.73 11.15 -16.72
CA ASP A 177 10.86 11.32 -17.65
C ASP A 177 10.50 11.01 -19.10
N ASP A 178 9.53 10.14 -19.33
CA ASP A 178 9.12 9.74 -20.66
C ASP A 178 8.07 10.66 -21.28
N ALA A 179 7.48 11.53 -20.46
CA ALA A 179 6.31 12.32 -20.86
C ALA A 179 6.55 13.22 -22.07
N GLU A 180 7.66 13.97 -22.08
CA GLU A 180 7.97 14.90 -23.18
C GLU A 180 8.28 14.16 -24.48
N ALA A 181 8.96 13.01 -24.40
CA ALA A 181 9.21 12.18 -25.57
C ALA A 181 7.92 11.58 -26.16
N ILE A 182 6.99 11.16 -25.28
CA ILE A 182 5.68 10.63 -25.68
C ILE A 182 4.84 11.70 -26.35
N ILE A 183 4.83 12.94 -25.81
CA ILE A 183 4.13 14.07 -26.40
C ILE A 183 4.69 14.39 -27.79
N ALA A 184 6.01 14.49 -27.91
CA ALA A 184 6.67 14.80 -29.17
C ALA A 184 6.40 13.72 -30.24
N PHE A 185 6.22 12.46 -29.82
CA PHE A 185 6.00 11.34 -30.72
C PHE A 185 4.53 11.14 -31.11
N ILE A 186 3.58 11.28 -30.17
CA ILE A 186 2.15 11.05 -30.43
C ILE A 186 1.48 12.31 -30.97
N GLY A 187 1.65 13.44 -30.28
CA GLY A 187 1.04 14.70 -30.61
C GLY A 187 0.76 15.58 -29.39
N PRO A 188 0.11 16.73 -29.57
CA PRO A 188 -0.06 17.74 -28.57
C PRO A 188 -0.95 17.30 -27.40
N LYS A 189 -0.76 17.97 -26.26
CA LYS A 189 -1.67 17.87 -25.12
C LYS A 189 -3.00 18.56 -25.46
N ILE A 190 -4.07 17.92 -25.08
CA ILE A 190 -5.45 18.44 -25.21
C ILE A 190 -6.15 18.42 -23.86
N GLU A 191 -7.20 19.21 -23.73
CA GLU A 191 -8.12 19.14 -22.59
C GLU A 191 -9.36 18.33 -22.99
N VAL A 192 -9.56 17.18 -22.36
CA VAL A 192 -10.73 16.32 -22.59
C VAL A 192 -11.42 16.08 -21.26
N ASP A 193 -12.71 16.37 -21.21
CA ASP A 193 -13.56 16.05 -20.07
C ASP A 193 -14.12 14.62 -20.23
N TRP A 194 -13.38 13.65 -19.72
CA TRP A 194 -13.76 12.24 -19.77
C TRP A 194 -14.97 11.88 -18.90
N GLU A 195 -15.35 12.76 -17.97
CA GLU A 195 -16.52 12.53 -17.10
C GLU A 195 -17.83 12.82 -17.83
N LYS A 196 -17.81 13.69 -18.84
CA LYS A 196 -18.97 13.98 -19.70
C LYS A 196 -19.20 12.95 -20.79
N GLN A 197 -18.24 12.07 -21.02
CA GLN A 197 -18.38 10.99 -21.98
C GLN A 197 -19.19 9.87 -21.32
N ASP A 198 -20.37 9.57 -21.89
CA ASP A 198 -21.25 8.50 -21.43
C ASP A 198 -20.60 7.13 -21.69
N THR A 199 -19.80 6.68 -20.73
CA THR A 199 -19.05 5.43 -20.84
C THR A 199 -19.25 4.56 -19.62
N PRO A 200 -19.56 3.26 -19.77
CA PRO A 200 -19.70 2.29 -18.67
C PRO A 200 -18.36 1.90 -18.06
N MET A 201 -17.39 2.81 -18.07
CA MET A 201 -16.06 2.54 -17.54
C MET A 201 -15.90 3.08 -16.13
N VAL A 202 -15.34 2.26 -15.27
CA VAL A 202 -15.05 2.60 -13.88
C VAL A 202 -13.55 2.57 -13.64
N SER A 203 -13.10 3.51 -12.82
CA SER A 203 -11.75 3.49 -12.24
C SER A 203 -11.86 3.05 -10.79
N ARG A 204 -11.16 2.00 -10.41
CA ARG A 204 -11.24 1.46 -9.05
C ARG A 204 -9.86 1.19 -8.47
N ARG A 205 -9.70 1.57 -7.22
CA ARG A 205 -8.50 1.25 -6.44
C ARG A 205 -8.70 -0.10 -5.76
N ILE A 206 -7.84 -1.07 -6.04
CA ILE A 206 -7.90 -2.45 -5.55
C ILE A 206 -6.69 -2.72 -4.69
N LEU A 207 -6.90 -3.24 -3.47
CA LEU A 207 -5.83 -3.66 -2.58
C LEU A 207 -5.39 -5.09 -2.92
N ILE A 208 -4.10 -5.30 -3.11
CA ILE A 208 -3.55 -6.65 -3.28
C ILE A 208 -3.47 -7.34 -1.94
N THR A 209 -4.27 -8.40 -1.75
CA THR A 209 -4.27 -9.25 -0.56
C THR A 209 -3.90 -10.70 -0.87
N GLN A 210 -3.86 -11.07 -2.15
CA GLN A 210 -3.57 -12.45 -2.56
C GLN A 210 -2.05 -12.71 -2.57
N PRO A 211 -1.56 -13.70 -1.76
CA PRO A 211 -0.13 -14.00 -1.69
C PRO A 211 0.48 -14.44 -3.03
N LYS A 212 -0.33 -15.02 -3.94
CA LYS A 212 0.11 -15.46 -5.27
C LYS A 212 0.57 -14.33 -6.19
N MET A 213 0.22 -13.08 -5.87
CA MET A 213 0.62 -11.90 -6.64
C MET A 213 1.91 -11.28 -6.11
N ASN A 214 2.31 -11.64 -4.89
CA ASN A 214 3.50 -11.08 -4.26
C ASN A 214 4.77 -11.50 -4.99
N GLY A 215 5.61 -10.55 -5.35
CA GLY A 215 6.88 -10.76 -6.02
C GLY A 215 6.78 -11.02 -7.52
N LYS A 216 5.58 -11.00 -8.13
CA LYS A 216 5.40 -11.16 -9.56
C LYS A 216 5.36 -9.82 -10.29
N GLN A 217 5.81 -9.81 -11.54
CA GLN A 217 5.75 -8.61 -12.37
C GLN A 217 4.33 -8.37 -12.89
N LEU A 218 3.93 -7.10 -12.98
CA LEU A 218 2.62 -6.70 -13.48
C LEU A 218 2.34 -7.24 -14.88
N GLY A 219 3.35 -7.27 -15.75
CA GLY A 219 3.25 -7.76 -17.12
C GLY A 219 2.88 -9.24 -17.24
N GLU A 220 3.20 -10.07 -16.24
CA GLU A 220 2.88 -11.50 -16.24
C GLU A 220 1.37 -11.80 -16.20
N PHE A 221 0.58 -10.88 -15.66
CA PHE A 221 -0.85 -11.08 -15.49
C PHE A 221 -1.68 -10.76 -16.73
N HIS A 222 -1.11 -10.08 -17.71
CA HIS A 222 -1.76 -9.76 -19.00
C HIS A 222 -3.17 -9.15 -18.84
N PHE A 223 -3.36 -8.28 -17.85
CA PHE A 223 -4.68 -7.74 -17.48
C PHE A 223 -5.43 -7.11 -18.64
N SER A 224 -4.74 -6.40 -19.52
CA SER A 224 -5.37 -5.75 -20.68
C SER A 224 -5.92 -6.75 -21.69
N SER A 225 -5.14 -7.78 -22.04
CA SER A 225 -5.55 -8.78 -23.06
C SER A 225 -6.50 -9.84 -22.52
N MET A 226 -6.36 -10.23 -21.23
CA MET A 226 -7.18 -11.32 -20.66
C MET A 226 -8.48 -10.83 -20.04
N TYR A 227 -8.47 -9.60 -19.47
CA TYR A 227 -9.60 -9.10 -18.69
C TYR A 227 -10.19 -7.79 -19.22
N GLY A 228 -9.56 -7.18 -20.23
CA GLY A 228 -10.01 -5.89 -20.79
C GLY A 228 -9.90 -4.73 -19.80
N VAL A 229 -8.91 -4.77 -18.91
CA VAL A 229 -8.67 -3.70 -17.95
C VAL A 229 -7.24 -3.20 -18.04
N ASN A 230 -7.04 -1.92 -17.81
CA ASN A 230 -5.71 -1.31 -17.74
C ASN A 230 -5.36 -0.94 -16.30
N VAL A 231 -4.13 -1.28 -15.91
CA VAL A 231 -3.53 -0.84 -14.64
C VAL A 231 -2.72 0.41 -14.94
N THR A 232 -3.07 1.53 -14.30
CA THR A 232 -2.46 2.84 -14.59
C THR A 232 -1.39 3.24 -13.60
N ARG A 233 -1.59 2.93 -12.32
CA ARG A 233 -0.65 3.23 -11.24
C ARG A 233 -0.83 2.29 -10.08
N VAL A 234 0.21 2.18 -9.27
CA VAL A 234 0.24 1.40 -8.03
C VAL A 234 0.62 2.33 -6.89
N ASN A 235 -0.20 2.40 -5.86
CA ASN A 235 0.12 3.13 -4.65
C ASN A 235 0.75 2.17 -3.64
N ARG A 236 1.98 2.42 -3.24
CA ARG A 236 2.73 1.67 -2.25
C ARG A 236 3.18 2.61 -1.13
N SER A 237 2.73 2.33 0.08
CA SER A 237 3.06 3.14 1.28
C SER A 237 2.78 4.64 1.13
N GLY A 238 1.73 5.00 0.37
CA GLY A 238 1.36 6.40 0.12
C GLY A 238 1.92 7.00 -1.16
N MET A 239 2.93 6.41 -1.78
CA MET A 239 3.53 6.87 -3.04
C MET A 239 2.84 6.24 -4.24
N ASP A 240 2.47 7.05 -5.22
CA ASP A 240 1.98 6.58 -6.51
C ASP A 240 3.15 6.25 -7.44
N ILE A 241 3.16 5.03 -7.96
CA ILE A 241 4.20 4.48 -8.84
C ILE A 241 3.56 4.20 -10.20
N PHE A 242 4.26 4.55 -11.28
CA PHE A 242 3.83 4.19 -12.63
C PHE A 242 3.76 2.67 -12.79
N ALA A 243 2.64 2.17 -13.33
CA ALA A 243 2.38 0.75 -13.51
C ALA A 243 3.10 0.19 -14.74
N SER A 244 4.44 0.22 -14.73
CA SER A 244 5.24 -0.39 -15.78
C SER A 244 5.06 -1.92 -15.80
N ARG A 245 5.30 -2.55 -16.95
CA ARG A 245 5.17 -4.01 -17.10
C ARG A 245 6.12 -4.78 -16.17
N ASN A 246 7.29 -4.20 -15.89
CA ASN A 246 8.32 -4.80 -15.06
C ASN A 246 8.14 -4.52 -13.57
N LEU A 247 7.12 -3.73 -13.19
CA LEU A 247 6.85 -3.42 -11.80
C LEU A 247 6.46 -4.69 -11.03
N THR A 248 7.24 -5.01 -10.02
CA THR A 248 6.97 -6.14 -9.12
C THR A 248 5.89 -5.76 -8.12
N LEU A 249 4.79 -6.49 -8.11
CA LEU A 249 3.67 -6.30 -7.20
C LEU A 249 3.98 -6.86 -5.81
N GLN A 250 3.42 -6.22 -4.79
CA GLN A 250 3.53 -6.62 -3.38
C GLN A 250 2.16 -6.69 -2.72
N VAL A 251 2.02 -7.60 -1.75
CA VAL A 251 0.84 -7.59 -0.87
C VAL A 251 0.82 -6.28 -0.10
N GLY A 252 -0.33 -5.60 -0.08
CA GLY A 252 -0.48 -4.27 0.48
C GLY A 252 -0.47 -3.13 -0.57
N ASP A 253 -0.05 -3.40 -1.80
CA ASP A 253 -0.16 -2.43 -2.89
C ASP A 253 -1.62 -2.10 -3.20
N ARG A 254 -1.89 -0.84 -3.50
CA ARG A 254 -3.19 -0.37 -3.99
C ARG A 254 -3.09 -0.05 -5.48
N VAL A 255 -3.68 -0.89 -6.28
CA VAL A 255 -3.59 -0.84 -7.74
C VAL A 255 -4.78 -0.08 -8.32
N MET A 256 -4.53 0.94 -9.15
CA MET A 256 -5.59 1.65 -9.88
C MET A 256 -5.89 0.92 -11.18
N VAL A 257 -7.08 0.35 -11.26
CA VAL A 257 -7.58 -0.44 -12.39
C VAL A 257 -8.69 0.33 -13.08
N VAL A 258 -8.63 0.40 -14.42
CA VAL A 258 -9.63 1.06 -15.27
C VAL A 258 -10.19 0.04 -16.26
N GLY A 259 -11.51 -0.04 -16.33
CA GLY A 259 -12.19 -1.00 -17.18
C GLY A 259 -13.70 -0.95 -17.09
N ALA A 260 -14.39 -1.84 -17.82
CA ALA A 260 -15.80 -2.09 -17.60
C ALA A 260 -16.05 -2.61 -16.18
N GLN A 261 -17.19 -2.29 -15.59
CA GLN A 261 -17.45 -2.58 -14.18
C GLN A 261 -17.29 -4.07 -13.87
N ASP A 262 -17.86 -4.94 -14.70
CA ASP A 262 -17.78 -6.41 -14.55
C ASP A 262 -16.34 -6.93 -14.67
N ALA A 263 -15.54 -6.36 -15.58
CA ALA A 263 -14.13 -6.70 -15.76
C ALA A 263 -13.28 -6.29 -14.54
N VAL A 264 -13.52 -5.07 -14.03
CA VAL A 264 -12.85 -4.58 -12.81
C VAL A 264 -13.22 -5.42 -11.59
N GLU A 265 -14.46 -5.89 -11.48
CA GLU A 265 -14.89 -6.77 -10.40
C GLU A 265 -14.23 -8.16 -10.47
N ARG A 266 -14.09 -8.75 -11.67
CA ARG A 266 -13.34 -10.00 -11.85
C ARG A 266 -11.88 -9.86 -11.41
N VAL A 267 -11.22 -8.77 -11.83
CA VAL A 267 -9.83 -8.49 -11.45
C VAL A 267 -9.71 -8.20 -9.95
N ALA A 268 -10.69 -7.51 -9.35
CA ALA A 268 -10.72 -7.29 -7.90
C ALA A 268 -10.79 -8.61 -7.13
N GLY A 269 -11.54 -9.59 -7.62
CA GLY A 269 -11.58 -10.93 -7.05
C GLY A 269 -10.23 -11.67 -7.14
N LEU A 270 -9.48 -11.47 -8.23
CA LEU A 270 -8.15 -12.06 -8.41
C LEU A 270 -7.07 -11.42 -7.53
N MET A 271 -7.12 -10.09 -7.33
CA MET A 271 -6.16 -9.33 -6.55
C MET A 271 -6.47 -9.38 -5.05
N GLY A 272 -7.73 -9.54 -4.69
CA GLY A 272 -8.21 -9.52 -3.32
C GLY A 272 -9.34 -8.52 -3.08
N SER A 273 -9.62 -8.18 -1.83
CA SER A 273 -10.72 -7.29 -1.49
C SER A 273 -10.48 -5.86 -1.97
N SER A 274 -11.54 -5.23 -2.55
CA SER A 274 -11.53 -3.79 -2.80
C SER A 274 -11.57 -3.01 -1.48
N LEU A 275 -11.02 -1.78 -1.48
CA LEU A 275 -11.04 -0.87 -0.32
C LEU A 275 -12.43 -0.69 0.32
N LYS A 276 -13.49 -0.85 -0.46
CA LYS A 276 -14.86 -0.75 0.04
C LYS A 276 -15.17 -1.72 1.20
N ARG A 277 -14.44 -2.85 1.30
CA ARG A 277 -14.55 -3.81 2.42
C ARG A 277 -13.73 -3.37 3.64
N LEU A 278 -12.71 -2.52 3.44
CA LEU A 278 -11.89 -1.96 4.53
C LEU A 278 -12.52 -0.69 5.12
N ASP A 279 -13.29 0.06 4.31
CA ASP A 279 -14.00 1.25 4.76
C ASP A 279 -15.20 0.92 5.67
N HIS A 280 -15.66 -0.33 5.62
CA HIS A 280 -16.69 -0.86 6.53
C HIS A 280 -16.19 -2.14 7.19
N PRO A 281 -15.25 -2.05 8.16
CA PRO A 281 -14.83 -3.21 8.92
C PRO A 281 -16.06 -3.82 9.60
N ASN A 282 -16.26 -5.11 9.41
CA ASN A 282 -17.34 -5.80 10.12
C ASN A 282 -16.94 -5.86 11.61
N ILE A 283 -17.47 -4.90 12.37
CA ILE A 283 -17.19 -4.76 13.81
C ILE A 283 -17.48 -6.07 14.55
N VAL A 284 -18.50 -6.81 14.12
CA VAL A 284 -18.85 -8.10 14.72
C VAL A 284 -17.71 -9.12 14.58
N THR A 285 -17.06 -9.19 13.39
CA THR A 285 -15.91 -10.11 13.19
C THR A 285 -14.68 -9.70 14.01
N ILE A 286 -14.52 -8.41 14.30
CA ILE A 286 -13.42 -7.93 15.15
C ILE A 286 -13.69 -8.32 16.61
N PHE A 287 -14.93 -8.25 17.07
CA PHE A 287 -15.30 -8.61 18.44
C PHE A 287 -15.54 -10.11 18.69
N VAL A 288 -15.91 -10.88 17.67
CA VAL A 288 -16.15 -12.34 17.77
C VAL A 288 -14.92 -13.15 17.39
N GLY A 289 -13.96 -12.57 16.67
CA GLY A 289 -12.71 -13.24 16.25
C GLY A 289 -11.57 -13.14 17.26
N ILE A 290 -11.85 -12.65 18.46
CA ILE A 290 -11.02 -12.74 19.65
C ILE A 290 -11.68 -13.77 20.59
#